data_8b8b0649b8ec4625516b223e9f982ecb
#
_entry.id   8b8b0649b8ec4625516b223e9f982ecb
#
_cell.length_a   1.000
_cell.length_b   1.000
_cell.length_c   1.000
_cell.angle_alpha   90.00
_cell.angle_beta   90.00
_cell.angle_gamma   90.00
#
_symmetry.space_group_name_H-M   'P 1'
#
loop_
_entity.id
_entity.type
_entity.pdbx_description
1 polymer ?
#
loop_
_entity_poly.entity_id
_entity_poly.type
_entity_poly.pdbx_seq_one_letter_code
_entity_poly.pdbx_strand_id
1 'polypeptide(L)'
;IRPENRVSVGNGVTNVSSLDPLAFQLAIVGVVVVIGIVVRTLLMKIHPIMSNFPLVGAVLVSSMIIGFVINKTTLRERIDRKLMNRITGTALEYMITAAIATTSRQVFVSYALPLVLISICMVLVNLFVCFVLGKRWLQDNPFETGVGLFGMACGVLATGLMLVKVVDPDNETTASTCISTSSTLGYAWQIPYMVVGSLMIFTMPTITTVISVALLLFFLIGGEILFGRNRKKASA
;
A
#
# COMPACT_ATOMS: atom_id res chain seq x y z
N ILE A 1 7.33 -25.13 9.93
CA ILE A 1 8.53 -24.31 9.62
C ILE A 1 9.74 -25.17 9.93
N ARG A 2 10.57 -25.43 8.93
CA ARG A 2 11.83 -26.19 9.10
C ARG A 2 12.68 -25.56 10.20
N PRO A 3 13.37 -26.37 11.06
CA PRO A 3 14.13 -25.82 12.18
C PRO A 3 15.16 -24.75 11.79
N GLU A 4 15.72 -24.85 10.61
CA GLU A 4 16.69 -23.92 10.02
C GLU A 4 16.10 -22.53 9.70
N ASN A 5 14.78 -22.41 9.55
CA ASN A 5 14.07 -21.14 9.28
C ASN A 5 13.51 -20.47 10.54
N ARG A 6 13.75 -21.04 11.72
CA ARG A 6 13.33 -20.50 13.01
C ARG A 6 14.32 -19.47 13.58
N VAL A 7 14.84 -18.60 12.75
CA VAL A 7 15.72 -17.53 13.23
C VAL A 7 14.88 -16.45 13.87
N SER A 8 15.06 -16.24 15.18
CA SER A 8 14.43 -15.14 15.90
C SER A 8 14.89 -13.80 15.33
N VAL A 9 13.95 -13.03 14.80
CA VAL A 9 14.22 -11.71 14.19
C VAL A 9 14.72 -10.69 15.21
N GLY A 10 14.55 -10.95 16.52
CA GLY A 10 14.91 -10.04 17.60
C GLY A 10 16.36 -10.14 18.12
N ASN A 11 17.13 -11.16 17.72
CA ASN A 11 18.49 -11.40 18.23
C ASN A 11 19.62 -10.88 17.32
N GLY A 12 19.32 -10.04 16.34
CA GLY A 12 20.34 -9.41 15.51
C GLY A 12 21.08 -8.33 16.29
N VAL A 13 22.34 -8.60 16.64
CA VAL A 13 23.25 -7.58 17.17
C VAL A 13 23.53 -6.57 16.07
N THR A 14 23.21 -5.30 16.31
CA THR A 14 23.53 -4.18 15.40
C THR A 14 25.06 -4.05 15.31
N ASN A 15 25.63 -4.43 14.18
CA ASN A 15 27.06 -4.24 13.93
C ASN A 15 27.31 -2.79 13.49
N VAL A 16 28.36 -2.15 13.98
CA VAL A 16 28.71 -0.76 13.66
C VAL A 16 28.87 -0.54 12.14
N SER A 17 29.32 -1.56 11.41
CA SER A 17 29.41 -1.54 9.94
C SER A 17 28.07 -1.46 9.20
N SER A 18 26.95 -1.62 9.89
CA SER A 18 25.59 -1.49 9.31
C SER A 18 24.98 -0.09 9.51
N LEU A 19 25.59 0.78 10.30
CA LEU A 19 25.10 2.14 10.57
C LEU A 19 25.32 3.07 9.39
N ASP A 20 26.46 2.99 8.71
CA ASP A 20 26.74 3.84 7.53
C ASP A 20 25.76 3.59 6.37
N PRO A 21 25.45 2.34 5.98
CA PRO A 21 24.43 2.08 4.98
C PRO A 21 23.04 2.56 5.41
N LEU A 22 22.67 2.44 6.69
CA LEU A 22 21.40 2.91 7.21
C LEU A 22 21.31 4.44 7.15
N ALA A 23 22.34 5.14 7.60
CA ALA A 23 22.40 6.60 7.55
C ALA A 23 22.29 7.14 6.12
N PHE A 24 22.95 6.49 5.16
CA PHE A 24 22.85 6.83 3.75
C PHE A 24 21.43 6.67 3.20
N GLN A 25 20.77 5.57 3.50
CA GLN A 25 19.39 5.34 3.05
C GLN A 25 18.42 6.33 3.70
N LEU A 26 18.57 6.63 4.99
CA LEU A 26 17.79 7.65 5.69
C LEU A 26 18.02 9.04 5.11
N ALA A 27 19.25 9.38 4.73
CA ALA A 27 19.56 10.64 4.07
C ALA A 27 18.83 10.78 2.73
N ILE A 28 18.78 9.71 1.92
CA ILE A 28 18.01 9.71 0.66
C ILE A 28 16.53 9.97 0.94
N VAL A 29 15.94 9.27 1.91
CA VAL A 29 14.54 9.49 2.31
C VAL A 29 14.33 10.92 2.77
N GLY A 30 15.24 11.47 3.59
CA GLY A 30 15.19 12.86 4.05
C GLY A 30 15.21 13.86 2.90
N VAL A 31 16.09 13.68 1.93
CA VAL A 31 16.16 14.53 0.72
C VAL A 31 14.85 14.49 -0.07
N VAL A 32 14.26 13.30 -0.26
CA VAL A 32 12.97 13.14 -0.95
C VAL A 32 11.86 13.90 -0.23
N VAL A 33 11.82 13.82 1.11
CA VAL A 33 10.83 14.52 1.93
C VAL A 33 10.98 16.03 1.82
N VAL A 34 12.21 16.54 1.93
CA VAL A 34 12.52 17.99 1.79
C VAL A 34 12.09 18.49 0.41
N ILE A 35 12.43 17.77 -0.66
CA ILE A 35 12.00 18.13 -2.02
C ILE A 35 10.47 18.11 -2.13
N GLY A 36 9.79 17.14 -1.54
CA GLY A 36 8.33 17.09 -1.48
C GLY A 36 7.71 18.29 -0.77
N ILE A 37 8.30 18.74 0.33
CA ILE A 37 7.89 19.95 1.05
C ILE A 37 8.07 21.21 0.16
N VAL A 38 9.22 21.34 -0.50
CA VAL A 38 9.49 22.44 -1.40
C VAL A 38 8.50 22.46 -2.56
N VAL A 39 8.27 21.32 -3.20
CA VAL A 39 7.31 21.18 -4.31
C VAL A 39 5.91 21.59 -3.84
N ARG A 40 5.44 21.09 -2.69
CA ARG A 40 4.15 21.49 -2.13
C ARG A 40 4.07 22.98 -1.89
N THR A 41 5.09 23.58 -1.30
CA THR A 41 5.13 25.03 -1.00
C THR A 41 5.08 25.86 -2.29
N LEU A 42 5.73 25.41 -3.34
CA LEU A 42 5.68 26.07 -4.65
C LEU A 42 4.29 25.94 -5.29
N LEU A 43 3.69 24.75 -5.24
CA LEU A 43 2.33 24.51 -5.76
C LEU A 43 1.29 25.38 -5.06
N MET A 44 1.39 25.55 -3.75
CA MET A 44 0.50 26.41 -2.97
C MET A 44 0.59 27.89 -3.38
N LYS A 45 1.73 28.35 -3.89
CA LYS A 45 1.89 29.73 -4.39
C LYS A 45 1.30 29.92 -5.79
N ILE A 46 1.15 28.86 -6.58
CA ILE A 46 0.65 28.94 -7.96
C ILE A 46 -0.87 29.09 -7.99
N HIS A 47 -1.58 28.34 -7.14
CA HIS A 47 -3.05 28.37 -7.16
C HIS A 47 -3.67 28.08 -5.78
N PRO A 48 -4.70 28.85 -5.33
CA PRO A 48 -5.33 28.66 -4.02
C PRO A 48 -5.90 27.27 -3.78
N ILE A 49 -6.40 26.57 -4.84
CA ILE A 49 -6.91 25.20 -4.74
C ILE A 49 -5.82 24.22 -4.28
N MET A 50 -4.55 24.50 -4.57
CA MET A 50 -3.41 23.66 -4.16
C MET A 50 -3.12 23.75 -2.66
N SER A 51 -3.75 24.64 -1.90
CA SER A 51 -3.65 24.68 -0.44
C SER A 51 -4.11 23.38 0.22
N ASN A 52 -5.09 22.70 -0.40
CA ASN A 52 -5.63 21.41 0.06
C ASN A 52 -4.81 20.21 -0.41
N PHE A 53 -3.74 20.44 -1.19
CA PHE A 53 -2.90 19.35 -1.69
C PHE A 53 -2.14 18.67 -0.53
N PRO A 54 -2.34 17.36 -0.31
CA PRO A 54 -1.75 16.68 0.84
C PRO A 54 -0.22 16.60 0.68
N LEU A 55 0.50 16.84 1.79
CA LEU A 55 1.96 16.71 1.82
C LEU A 55 2.42 15.33 1.35
N VAL A 56 1.71 14.29 1.77
CA VAL A 56 2.01 12.91 1.36
C VAL A 56 1.97 12.75 -0.16
N GLY A 57 0.98 13.36 -0.83
CA GLY A 57 0.88 13.37 -2.30
C GLY A 57 2.09 14.03 -2.97
N ALA A 58 2.53 15.20 -2.45
CA ALA A 58 3.70 15.89 -2.98
C ALA A 58 4.98 15.07 -2.80
N VAL A 59 5.16 14.44 -1.64
CA VAL A 59 6.31 13.57 -1.36
C VAL A 59 6.29 12.33 -2.26
N LEU A 60 5.12 11.72 -2.49
CA LEU A 60 4.99 10.57 -3.41
C LEU A 60 5.39 10.94 -4.84
N VAL A 61 4.87 12.05 -5.38
CA VAL A 61 5.25 12.51 -6.72
C VAL A 61 6.76 12.80 -6.80
N SER A 62 7.30 13.49 -5.80
CA SER A 62 8.74 13.77 -5.71
C SER A 62 9.56 12.49 -5.66
N SER A 63 9.12 11.48 -4.90
CA SER A 63 9.81 10.19 -4.80
C SER A 63 9.83 9.43 -6.13
N MET A 64 8.76 9.51 -6.93
CA MET A 64 8.72 8.90 -8.27
C MET A 64 9.72 9.56 -9.21
N ILE A 65 9.77 10.90 -9.23
CA ILE A 65 10.71 11.65 -10.06
C ILE A 65 12.15 11.35 -9.66
N ILE A 66 12.46 11.41 -8.36
CA ILE A 66 13.80 11.13 -7.83
C ILE A 66 14.18 9.67 -8.08
N GLY A 67 13.25 8.72 -7.88
CA GLY A 67 13.47 7.31 -8.17
C GLY A 67 13.80 7.06 -9.65
N PHE A 68 13.15 7.79 -10.56
CA PHE A 68 13.47 7.73 -12.00
C PHE A 68 14.88 8.28 -12.30
N VAL A 69 15.26 9.38 -11.67
CA VAL A 69 16.60 9.96 -11.80
C VAL A 69 17.66 9.03 -11.22
N ILE A 70 17.45 8.48 -10.03
CA ILE A 70 18.36 7.56 -9.37
C ILE A 70 18.56 6.28 -10.21
N ASN A 71 17.49 5.76 -10.82
CA ASN A 71 17.59 4.58 -11.70
C ASN A 71 18.49 4.78 -12.93
N LYS A 72 18.71 6.03 -13.35
CA LYS A 72 19.62 6.39 -14.46
C LYS A 72 21.03 6.72 -13.99
N THR A 73 21.28 6.76 -12.68
CA THR A 73 22.55 7.16 -12.07
C THR A 73 23.20 5.95 -11.38
N THR A 74 24.51 5.99 -11.20
CA THR A 74 25.29 4.97 -10.45
C THR A 74 24.86 4.82 -8.98
N LEU A 75 24.06 5.76 -8.46
CA LEU A 75 23.47 5.67 -7.11
C LEU A 75 22.53 4.47 -6.94
N ARG A 76 21.97 3.94 -8.02
CA ARG A 76 21.11 2.75 -8.00
C ARG A 76 21.78 1.55 -7.31
N GLU A 77 23.07 1.36 -7.54
CA GLU A 77 23.84 0.23 -6.98
C GLU A 77 24.06 0.35 -5.46
N ARG A 78 23.97 1.59 -4.94
CA ARG A 78 24.14 1.89 -3.51
C ARG A 78 22.85 1.81 -2.71
N ILE A 79 21.70 1.63 -3.38
CA ILE A 79 20.41 1.52 -2.71
C ILE A 79 20.12 0.05 -2.39
N ASP A 80 20.12 -0.27 -1.09
CA ASP A 80 19.71 -1.58 -0.60
C ASP A 80 18.20 -1.63 -0.38
N ARG A 81 17.50 -2.37 -1.24
CA ARG A 81 16.05 -2.57 -1.15
C ARG A 81 15.60 -3.25 0.15
N LYS A 82 16.41 -4.15 0.70
CA LYS A 82 16.08 -4.84 1.96
C LYS A 82 16.12 -3.87 3.13
N LEU A 83 17.11 -3.00 3.13
CA LEU A 83 17.26 -1.96 4.16
C LEU A 83 16.16 -0.90 4.03
N MET A 84 15.83 -0.47 2.81
CA MET A 84 14.68 0.43 2.57
C MET A 84 13.36 -0.15 3.07
N ASN A 85 13.10 -1.42 2.83
CA ASN A 85 11.89 -2.08 3.33
C ASN A 85 11.85 -2.13 4.87
N ARG A 86 13.00 -2.31 5.53
CA ARG A 86 13.09 -2.24 7.00
C ARG A 86 12.81 -0.84 7.52
N ILE A 87 13.39 0.18 6.90
CA ILE A 87 13.11 1.59 7.24
C ILE A 87 11.63 1.88 7.09
N THR A 88 11.02 1.47 5.98
CA THR A 88 9.59 1.66 5.73
C THR A 88 8.73 0.96 6.79
N GLY A 89 9.06 -0.29 7.16
CA GLY A 89 8.35 -1.02 8.21
C GLY A 89 8.43 -0.31 9.56
N THR A 90 9.63 0.08 9.98
CA THR A 90 9.84 0.80 11.24
C THR A 90 9.13 2.17 11.24
N ALA A 91 9.22 2.93 10.15
CA ALA A 91 8.53 4.21 10.02
C ALA A 91 7.01 4.06 10.11
N LEU A 92 6.46 2.99 9.54
CA LEU A 92 5.04 2.67 9.59
C LEU A 92 4.59 2.35 11.02
N GLU A 93 5.36 1.58 11.79
CA GLU A 93 5.06 1.29 13.19
C GLU A 93 5.06 2.56 14.05
N TYR A 94 6.06 3.43 13.88
CA TYR A 94 6.10 4.73 14.56
C TYR A 94 4.94 5.63 14.14
N MET A 95 4.59 5.65 12.86
CA MET A 95 3.47 6.44 12.36
C MET A 95 2.14 5.98 12.97
N ILE A 96 1.88 4.67 13.03
CA ILE A 96 0.67 4.12 13.63
C ILE A 96 0.60 4.49 15.13
N THR A 97 1.70 4.29 15.85
CA THR A 97 1.78 4.61 17.28
C THR A 97 1.54 6.10 17.53
N ALA A 98 2.19 6.96 16.74
CA ALA A 98 2.00 8.41 16.83
C ALA A 98 0.58 8.84 16.49
N ALA A 99 -0.03 8.25 15.45
CA ALA A 99 -1.40 8.53 15.07
C ALA A 99 -2.39 8.19 16.20
N ILE A 100 -2.23 7.03 16.84
CA ILE A 100 -3.06 6.62 17.98
C ILE A 100 -2.84 7.58 19.18
N ALA A 101 -1.58 7.89 19.48
CA ALA A 101 -1.23 8.75 20.62
C ALA A 101 -1.70 10.20 20.46
N THR A 102 -1.74 10.71 19.23
CA THR A 102 -2.15 12.10 18.93
C THR A 102 -3.65 12.26 18.66
N THR A 103 -4.37 11.15 18.49
CA THR A 103 -5.82 11.20 18.27
C THR A 103 -6.54 11.68 19.51
N SER A 104 -7.24 12.80 19.39
CA SER A 104 -8.02 13.38 20.48
C SER A 104 -9.14 12.43 20.91
N ARG A 105 -9.20 12.10 22.20
CA ARG A 105 -10.26 11.26 22.77
C ARG A 105 -11.66 11.81 22.44
N GLN A 106 -11.81 13.11 22.43
CA GLN A 106 -13.09 13.78 22.17
C GLN A 106 -13.55 13.54 20.72
N VAL A 107 -12.64 13.65 19.75
CA VAL A 107 -12.91 13.35 18.34
C VAL A 107 -13.25 11.87 18.16
N PHE A 108 -12.50 10.97 18.80
CA PHE A 108 -12.75 9.54 18.72
C PHE A 108 -14.14 9.17 19.23
N VAL A 109 -14.56 9.69 20.40
CA VAL A 109 -15.87 9.43 20.97
C VAL A 109 -16.99 10.02 20.10
N SER A 110 -16.82 11.25 19.61
CA SER A 110 -17.83 11.92 18.77
C SER A 110 -18.09 11.23 17.44
N TYR A 111 -17.05 10.63 16.85
CA TYR A 111 -17.13 9.93 15.56
C TYR A 111 -17.03 8.40 15.68
N ALA A 112 -17.14 7.84 16.87
CA ALA A 112 -17.00 6.41 17.11
C ALA A 112 -17.98 5.58 16.26
N LEU A 113 -19.26 5.96 16.25
CA LEU A 113 -20.29 5.23 15.49
C LEU A 113 -20.02 5.21 13.97
N PRO A 114 -19.82 6.35 13.29
CA PRO A 114 -19.48 6.33 11.86
C PRO A 114 -18.16 5.61 11.58
N LEU A 115 -17.13 5.72 12.42
CA LEU A 115 -15.87 5.02 12.25
C LEU A 115 -16.03 3.50 12.33
N VAL A 116 -16.78 3.01 13.32
CA VAL A 116 -17.06 1.57 13.47
C VAL A 116 -17.88 1.05 12.28
N LEU A 117 -18.92 1.78 11.87
CA LEU A 117 -19.75 1.37 10.72
C LEU A 117 -18.93 1.29 9.43
N ILE A 118 -18.11 2.31 9.13
CA ILE A 118 -17.23 2.32 7.96
C ILE A 118 -16.24 1.16 8.03
N SER A 119 -15.62 0.92 9.19
CA SER A 119 -14.66 -0.16 9.37
C SER A 119 -15.29 -1.54 9.14
N ILE A 120 -16.48 -1.78 9.68
CA ILE A 120 -17.23 -3.04 9.47
C ILE A 120 -17.58 -3.20 7.98
N CYS A 121 -18.12 -2.16 7.35
CA CYS A 121 -18.42 -2.19 5.92
C CYS A 121 -17.18 -2.51 5.07
N MET A 122 -16.05 -1.86 5.36
CA MET A 122 -14.80 -2.09 4.63
C MET A 122 -14.29 -3.52 4.79
N VAL A 123 -14.33 -4.08 6.01
CA VAL A 123 -13.93 -5.47 6.26
C VAL A 123 -14.86 -6.44 5.51
N LEU A 124 -16.18 -6.24 5.57
CA LEU A 124 -17.14 -7.10 4.88
C LEU A 124 -16.97 -7.05 3.35
N VAL A 125 -16.79 -5.86 2.79
CA VAL A 125 -16.53 -5.69 1.34
C VAL A 125 -15.23 -6.38 0.95
N ASN A 126 -14.15 -6.20 1.71
CA ASN A 126 -12.87 -6.87 1.44
C ASN A 126 -12.98 -8.39 1.54
N LEU A 127 -13.67 -8.92 2.55
CA LEU A 127 -13.95 -10.36 2.66
C LEU A 127 -14.73 -10.87 1.44
N PHE A 128 -15.77 -10.17 1.04
CA PHE A 128 -16.56 -10.53 -0.14
C PHE A 128 -15.69 -10.52 -1.41
N VAL A 129 -14.96 -9.47 -1.66
CA VAL A 129 -14.09 -9.34 -2.85
C VAL A 129 -13.01 -10.41 -2.86
N CYS A 130 -12.27 -10.59 -1.76
CA CYS A 130 -11.13 -11.51 -1.72
C CYS A 130 -11.53 -12.98 -1.74
N PHE A 131 -12.62 -13.34 -1.07
CA PHE A 131 -13.01 -14.76 -0.94
C PHE A 131 -14.15 -15.19 -1.87
N VAL A 132 -15.06 -14.31 -2.24
CA VAL A 132 -16.16 -14.66 -3.15
C VAL A 132 -15.77 -14.36 -4.59
N LEU A 133 -15.37 -13.13 -4.91
CA LEU A 133 -14.91 -12.78 -6.25
C LEU A 133 -13.52 -13.35 -6.55
N GLY A 134 -12.61 -13.37 -5.58
CA GLY A 134 -11.30 -13.98 -5.69
C GLY A 134 -11.36 -15.44 -6.09
N LYS A 135 -12.23 -16.25 -5.44
CA LYS A 135 -12.49 -17.64 -5.83
C LYS A 135 -12.94 -17.79 -7.29
N ARG A 136 -13.60 -16.77 -7.82
CA ARG A 136 -14.15 -16.78 -9.17
C ARG A 136 -13.13 -16.34 -10.23
N TRP A 137 -12.23 -15.41 -9.88
CA TRP A 137 -11.29 -14.81 -10.80
C TRP A 137 -9.90 -15.43 -10.73
N LEU A 138 -9.48 -15.92 -9.57
CA LEU A 138 -8.18 -16.57 -9.38
C LEU A 138 -8.27 -18.05 -9.81
N GLN A 139 -7.34 -18.47 -10.64
CA GLN A 139 -7.29 -19.84 -11.16
C GLN A 139 -6.44 -20.73 -10.26
N ASP A 140 -5.30 -20.20 -9.80
CA ASP A 140 -4.35 -20.94 -8.98
C ASP A 140 -4.43 -20.47 -7.51
N ASN A 141 -4.50 -21.43 -6.60
CA ASN A 141 -4.46 -21.21 -5.15
C ASN A 141 -5.36 -20.05 -4.68
N PRO A 142 -6.68 -20.09 -4.96
CA PRO A 142 -7.59 -18.96 -4.71
C PRO A 142 -7.74 -18.61 -3.24
N PHE A 143 -7.55 -19.59 -2.34
CA PHE A 143 -7.66 -19.34 -0.90
C PHE A 143 -6.43 -18.62 -0.36
N GLU A 144 -5.23 -19.13 -0.62
CA GLU A 144 -3.96 -18.57 -0.17
C GLU A 144 -3.75 -17.16 -0.74
N THR A 145 -4.02 -16.99 -2.03
CA THR A 145 -3.97 -15.69 -2.68
C THR A 145 -5.04 -14.74 -2.13
N GLY A 146 -6.25 -15.23 -1.89
CA GLY A 146 -7.34 -14.45 -1.26
C GLY A 146 -6.99 -13.96 0.13
N VAL A 147 -6.40 -14.81 0.98
CA VAL A 147 -5.92 -14.44 2.33
C VAL A 147 -4.86 -13.34 2.25
N GLY A 148 -3.93 -13.45 1.33
CA GLY A 148 -2.90 -12.45 1.16
C GLY A 148 -3.43 -11.13 0.60
N LEU A 149 -4.34 -11.16 -0.36
CA LEU A 149 -5.01 -9.96 -0.89
C LEU A 149 -5.84 -9.26 0.20
N PHE A 150 -6.53 -10.03 1.05
CA PHE A 150 -7.26 -9.49 2.19
C PHE A 150 -6.32 -8.78 3.17
N GLY A 151 -5.20 -9.41 3.52
CA GLY A 151 -4.19 -8.80 4.39
C GLY A 151 -3.58 -7.53 3.80
N MET A 152 -3.34 -7.51 2.49
CA MET A 152 -2.85 -6.33 1.78
C MET A 152 -3.91 -5.21 1.74
N ALA A 153 -5.18 -5.54 1.54
CA ALA A 153 -6.27 -4.57 1.47
C ALA A 153 -6.62 -3.95 2.83
N CYS A 154 -6.51 -4.74 3.92
CA CYS A 154 -6.73 -4.26 5.29
C CYS A 154 -5.49 -3.62 5.93
N GLY A 155 -4.32 -3.77 5.29
CA GLY A 155 -3.05 -3.26 5.80
C GLY A 155 -2.13 -2.83 4.67
N VAL A 156 -0.95 -3.45 4.63
CA VAL A 156 0.07 -3.22 3.61
C VAL A 156 0.53 -4.56 3.01
N LEU A 157 1.31 -4.49 1.94
CA LEU A 157 1.86 -5.70 1.30
C LEU A 157 2.53 -6.65 2.32
N ALA A 158 3.26 -6.10 3.29
CA ALA A 158 3.91 -6.90 4.34
C ALA A 158 2.90 -7.72 5.16
N THR A 159 1.77 -7.12 5.54
CA THR A 159 0.68 -7.82 6.25
C THR A 159 0.09 -8.95 5.40
N GLY A 160 -0.12 -8.69 4.10
CA GLY A 160 -0.58 -9.72 3.17
C GLY A 160 0.39 -10.89 3.08
N LEU A 161 1.70 -10.61 2.91
CA LEU A 161 2.73 -11.64 2.86
C LEU A 161 2.88 -12.41 4.20
N MET A 162 2.68 -11.74 5.34
CA MET A 162 2.66 -12.41 6.64
C MET A 162 1.49 -13.40 6.75
N LEU A 163 0.31 -13.00 6.31
CA LEU A 163 -0.87 -13.89 6.31
C LEU A 163 -0.69 -15.07 5.35
N VAL A 164 -0.08 -14.86 4.18
CA VAL A 164 0.26 -15.98 3.27
C VAL A 164 1.20 -16.96 3.97
N LYS A 165 2.23 -16.50 4.69
CA LYS A 165 3.13 -17.38 5.43
C LYS A 165 2.45 -18.22 6.52
N VAL A 166 1.28 -17.79 7.00
CA VAL A 166 0.49 -18.58 7.96
C VAL A 166 -0.23 -19.74 7.27
N VAL A 167 -0.74 -19.53 6.06
CA VAL A 167 -1.51 -20.54 5.30
C VAL A 167 -0.63 -21.37 4.37
N ASP A 168 0.52 -20.81 3.95
CA ASP A 168 1.53 -21.45 3.09
C ASP A 168 2.93 -21.20 3.67
N PRO A 169 3.30 -21.89 4.75
CA PRO A 169 4.59 -21.68 5.44
C PRO A 169 5.81 -22.00 4.59
N ASP A 170 5.70 -23.02 3.75
CA ASP A 170 6.80 -23.53 2.91
C ASP A 170 6.86 -22.83 1.54
N ASN A 171 5.93 -21.88 1.29
CA ASN A 171 5.85 -21.09 0.06
C ASN A 171 5.78 -21.98 -1.21
N GLU A 172 4.96 -23.01 -1.15
CA GLU A 172 4.74 -23.94 -2.25
C GLU A 172 3.79 -23.39 -3.30
N THR A 173 2.96 -22.39 -2.90
CA THR A 173 1.99 -21.75 -3.81
C THR A 173 2.57 -20.50 -4.48
N THR A 174 1.91 -20.07 -5.54
CA THR A 174 2.25 -18.82 -6.25
C THR A 174 1.69 -17.57 -5.56
N ALA A 175 1.01 -17.72 -4.40
CA ALA A 175 0.29 -16.64 -3.73
C ALA A 175 1.17 -15.43 -3.39
N SER A 176 2.35 -15.65 -2.81
CA SER A 176 3.28 -14.57 -2.45
C SER A 176 3.77 -13.77 -3.67
N THR A 177 4.02 -14.46 -4.79
CA THR A 177 4.42 -13.82 -6.06
C THR A 177 3.26 -13.06 -6.67
N CYS A 178 2.05 -13.63 -6.69
CA CYS A 178 0.83 -12.97 -7.18
C CYS A 178 0.55 -11.67 -6.44
N ILE A 179 0.63 -11.68 -5.10
CA ILE A 179 0.36 -10.50 -4.27
C ILE A 179 1.41 -9.43 -4.50
N SER A 180 2.69 -9.80 -4.56
CA SER A 180 3.79 -8.86 -4.80
C SER A 180 3.68 -8.21 -6.18
N THR A 181 3.32 -8.98 -7.20
CA THR A 181 3.13 -8.49 -8.56
C THR A 181 1.89 -7.59 -8.66
N SER A 182 0.77 -8.00 -8.08
CA SER A 182 -0.47 -7.22 -8.09
C SER A 182 -0.32 -5.91 -7.34
N SER A 183 0.43 -5.88 -6.22
CA SER A 183 0.72 -4.63 -5.51
C SER A 183 1.54 -3.67 -6.35
N THR A 184 2.56 -4.17 -7.05
CA THR A 184 3.43 -3.35 -7.91
C THR A 184 2.64 -2.72 -9.05
N LEU A 185 1.78 -3.48 -9.72
CA LEU A 185 0.89 -2.98 -10.76
C LEU A 185 -0.19 -2.06 -10.20
N GLY A 186 -0.72 -2.38 -9.03
CA GLY A 186 -1.73 -1.60 -8.33
C GLY A 186 -1.24 -0.19 -7.96
N TYR A 187 0.03 -0.04 -7.57
CA TYR A 187 0.60 1.27 -7.23
C TYR A 187 0.59 2.25 -8.40
N ALA A 188 0.75 1.79 -9.63
CA ALA A 188 0.70 2.64 -10.82
C ALA A 188 -0.64 3.39 -10.95
N TRP A 189 -1.71 2.79 -10.51
CA TRP A 189 -3.06 3.34 -10.50
C TRP A 189 -3.43 3.98 -9.16
N GLN A 190 -3.12 3.32 -8.06
CA GLN A 190 -3.52 3.72 -6.71
C GLN A 190 -2.91 5.06 -6.30
N ILE A 191 -1.64 5.31 -6.66
CA ILE A 191 -0.95 6.56 -6.31
C ILE A 191 -1.60 7.78 -6.98
N PRO A 192 -1.82 7.82 -8.31
CA PRO A 192 -2.52 8.93 -8.94
C PRO A 192 -3.92 9.14 -8.38
N TYR A 193 -4.67 8.07 -8.16
CA TYR A 193 -6.02 8.15 -7.58
C TYR A 193 -6.01 8.73 -6.16
N MET A 194 -5.07 8.31 -5.31
CA MET A 194 -4.93 8.82 -3.95
C MET A 194 -4.62 10.32 -3.94
N VAL A 195 -3.74 10.79 -4.82
CA VAL A 195 -3.35 12.18 -4.92
C VAL A 195 -4.48 13.04 -5.47
N VAL A 196 -5.05 12.67 -6.61
CA VAL A 196 -6.13 13.43 -7.27
C VAL A 196 -7.44 13.33 -6.47
N GLY A 197 -7.79 12.15 -5.99
CA GLY A 197 -9.00 11.91 -5.22
C GLY A 197 -9.03 12.69 -3.91
N SER A 198 -7.90 12.77 -3.20
CA SER A 198 -7.81 13.55 -1.96
C SER A 198 -8.00 15.05 -2.21
N LEU A 199 -7.57 15.58 -3.35
CA LEU A 199 -7.80 16.97 -3.73
C LEU A 199 -9.27 17.20 -4.12
N MET A 200 -9.84 16.30 -4.93
CA MET A 200 -11.19 16.41 -5.46
C MET A 200 -12.28 16.24 -4.37
N ILE A 201 -12.02 15.42 -3.32
CA ILE A 201 -13.02 15.18 -2.27
C ILE A 201 -13.34 16.45 -1.47
N PHE A 202 -12.37 17.36 -1.34
CA PHE A 202 -12.57 18.64 -0.65
C PHE A 202 -13.19 19.72 -1.55
N THR A 203 -12.94 19.64 -2.86
CA THR A 203 -13.43 20.66 -3.82
C THR A 203 -14.76 20.27 -4.43
N MET A 204 -14.96 19.01 -4.78
CA MET A 204 -16.13 18.49 -5.50
C MET A 204 -16.53 17.08 -4.99
N PRO A 205 -17.05 16.96 -3.76
CA PRO A 205 -17.31 15.64 -3.14
C PRO A 205 -18.26 14.77 -3.94
N THR A 206 -19.31 15.34 -4.51
CA THR A 206 -20.31 14.61 -5.32
C THR A 206 -19.67 14.00 -6.56
N ILE A 207 -18.87 14.77 -7.29
CA ILE A 207 -18.20 14.31 -8.52
C ILE A 207 -17.19 13.20 -8.18
N THR A 208 -16.43 13.37 -7.09
CA THR A 208 -15.47 12.37 -6.62
C THR A 208 -16.18 11.06 -6.29
N THR A 209 -17.32 11.10 -5.60
CA THR A 209 -18.11 9.92 -5.29
C THR A 209 -18.61 9.22 -6.54
N VAL A 210 -19.13 9.96 -7.51
CA VAL A 210 -19.62 9.39 -8.78
C VAL A 210 -18.49 8.73 -9.56
N ILE A 211 -17.32 9.38 -9.66
CA ILE A 211 -16.14 8.81 -10.33
C ILE A 211 -15.68 7.55 -9.61
N SER A 212 -15.64 7.55 -8.27
CA SER A 212 -15.22 6.37 -7.48
C SER A 212 -16.15 5.18 -7.72
N VAL A 213 -17.48 5.41 -7.73
CA VAL A 213 -18.48 4.36 -8.00
C VAL A 213 -18.37 3.88 -9.45
N ALA A 214 -18.20 4.78 -10.41
CA ALA A 214 -18.03 4.41 -11.81
C ALA A 214 -16.78 3.54 -12.03
N LEU A 215 -15.66 3.89 -11.40
CA LEU A 215 -14.43 3.11 -11.45
C LEU A 215 -14.59 1.73 -10.79
N LEU A 216 -15.25 1.68 -9.63
CA LEU A 216 -15.55 0.41 -8.95
C LEU A 216 -16.37 -0.51 -9.87
N LEU A 217 -17.43 0.01 -10.47
CA LEU A 217 -18.26 -0.75 -11.42
C LEU A 217 -17.45 -1.17 -12.66
N PHE A 218 -16.63 -0.29 -13.19
CA PHE A 218 -15.75 -0.60 -14.32
C PHE A 218 -14.82 -1.77 -14.02
N PHE A 219 -14.15 -1.78 -12.88
CA PHE A 219 -13.25 -2.86 -12.50
C PHE A 219 -14.01 -4.16 -12.16
N LEU A 220 -15.18 -4.08 -11.52
CA LEU A 220 -16.00 -5.27 -11.26
C LEU A 220 -16.51 -5.91 -12.56
N ILE A 221 -17.06 -5.12 -13.46
CA ILE A 221 -17.57 -5.59 -14.76
C ILE A 221 -16.41 -6.10 -15.61
N GLY A 222 -15.31 -5.35 -15.70
CA GLY A 222 -14.11 -5.74 -16.41
C GLY A 222 -13.52 -7.04 -15.90
N GLY A 223 -13.42 -7.20 -14.57
CA GLY A 223 -12.97 -8.44 -13.93
C GLY A 223 -13.87 -9.64 -14.28
N GLU A 224 -15.19 -9.44 -14.24
CA GLU A 224 -16.13 -10.50 -14.59
C GLU A 224 -16.08 -10.89 -16.08
N ILE A 225 -15.91 -9.92 -16.96
CA ILE A 225 -15.79 -10.19 -18.42
C ILE A 225 -14.49 -10.91 -18.73
N LEU A 226 -13.37 -10.48 -18.16
CA LEU A 226 -12.04 -11.00 -18.47
C LEU A 226 -11.79 -12.37 -17.82
N PHE A 227 -12.14 -12.51 -16.55
CA PHE A 227 -11.80 -13.70 -15.77
C PHE A 227 -12.97 -14.66 -15.54
N GLY A 228 -14.20 -14.15 -15.38
CA GLY A 228 -15.39 -14.97 -15.21
C GLY A 228 -15.75 -15.82 -16.45
N ARG A 229 -15.41 -15.36 -17.65
CA ARG A 229 -15.67 -16.04 -18.91
C ARG A 229 -14.72 -17.21 -19.19
N ASN A 230 -13.48 -17.14 -18.68
CA ASN A 230 -12.49 -18.19 -18.90
C ASN A 230 -12.81 -19.49 -18.14
N ARG A 231 -13.48 -19.40 -17.01
CA ARG A 231 -13.88 -20.58 -16.23
C ARG A 231 -14.95 -21.43 -16.93
N LYS A 232 -15.85 -20.82 -17.71
CA LYS A 232 -16.86 -21.55 -18.50
C LYS A 232 -16.25 -22.35 -19.65
N LYS A 233 -15.06 -21.96 -20.12
CA LYS A 233 -14.33 -22.71 -21.18
C LYS A 233 -13.48 -23.85 -20.63
N ALA A 234 -13.07 -23.80 -19.38
CA ALA A 234 -12.28 -24.87 -18.74
C ALA A 234 -13.13 -26.00 -18.12
N SER A 235 -14.44 -25.78 -17.99
CA SER A 235 -15.40 -26.75 -17.45
C SER A 235 -16.31 -27.38 -18.55
N ALA A 236 -16.08 -27.08 -19.80
CA ALA A 236 -16.70 -27.68 -20.98
C ALA A 236 -15.66 -28.47 -21.80
#